data_317d696eddec7de760faaa56ce8916ff
#
_entry.id   317d696eddec7de760faaa56ce8916ff
#
_cell.length_a   1.000
_cell.length_b   1.000
_cell.length_c   1.000
_cell.angle_alpha   90.00
_cell.angle_beta   90.00
_cell.angle_gamma   90.00
#
_symmetry.space_group_name_H-M   'P 1'
#
loop_
_entity.id
_entity.type
_entity.pdbx_description
1 polymer ?
#
loop_
_entity_poly.entity_id
_entity_poly.type
_entity_poly.pdbx_seq_one_letter_code
_entity_poly.pdbx_strand_id
1 'polypeptide(L)'
;TTLTPGGTVMERWIPVDRVGLYVPGGLAVYPSSVVMNVVPAQEAGVHSLAIASPPQREHDGWPHPTILAACALLGVSEVYAMGGAQAVAGFAYGFVDDDDICDPVALVTGPGNIYVAAAKRLLKGVIGIDAEAGPTEIAILADATAHPEHVAADLISQAEHDPLAASVLVTDSEV
;
A
#
# COMPACT_ATOMS: atom_id res chain seq x y z
N THR A 1 0.79 24.96 16.44
CA THR A 1 0.46 25.57 17.75
C THR A 1 -0.40 26.80 17.53
N THR A 2 -1.54 26.88 18.19
CA THR A 2 -2.49 28.02 18.11
C THR A 2 -2.64 28.63 19.49
N LEU A 3 -2.50 29.94 19.58
CA LEU A 3 -2.76 30.69 20.81
C LEU A 3 -4.25 30.98 20.91
N THR A 4 -4.85 30.72 22.05
CA THR A 4 -6.24 31.01 22.37
C THR A 4 -6.29 31.88 23.65
N PRO A 5 -7.36 32.65 23.88
CA PRO A 5 -7.52 33.37 25.14
C PRO A 5 -7.47 32.38 26.33
N GLY A 6 -6.46 32.58 27.21
CA GLY A 6 -6.25 31.75 28.39
C GLY A 6 -5.51 30.41 28.16
N GLY A 7 -4.98 30.15 26.95
CA GLY A 7 -4.28 28.89 26.71
C GLY A 7 -3.56 28.79 25.36
N THR A 8 -2.96 27.61 25.15
CA THR A 8 -2.29 27.24 23.90
C THR A 8 -2.78 25.86 23.47
N VAL A 9 -3.17 25.72 22.21
CA VAL A 9 -3.49 24.43 21.59
C VAL A 9 -2.33 24.00 20.69
N MET A 10 -1.80 22.81 20.91
CA MET A 10 -0.68 22.26 20.13
C MET A 10 -1.11 20.96 19.46
N GLU A 11 -0.99 20.90 18.15
CA GLU A 11 -1.06 19.68 17.38
C GLU A 11 0.36 19.07 17.31
N ARG A 12 0.48 17.78 17.63
CA ARG A 12 1.73 17.04 17.61
C ARG A 12 1.58 15.79 16.77
N TRP A 13 2.48 15.57 15.85
CA TRP A 13 2.62 14.33 15.11
C TRP A 13 3.52 13.40 15.93
N ILE A 14 3.02 12.22 16.25
CA ILE A 14 3.74 11.19 16.99
C ILE A 14 3.69 9.92 16.13
N PRO A 15 4.85 9.33 15.81
CA PRO A 15 4.87 8.07 15.06
C PRO A 15 4.19 6.95 15.85
N VAL A 16 3.62 6.01 15.13
CA VAL A 16 3.20 4.73 15.71
C VAL A 16 4.43 3.84 15.95
N ASP A 17 4.34 2.89 16.87
CA ASP A 17 5.48 2.08 17.27
C ASP A 17 5.92 1.11 16.17
N ARG A 18 4.95 0.49 15.47
CA ARG A 18 5.20 -0.55 14.48
C ARG A 18 4.21 -0.48 13.32
N VAL A 19 4.70 -0.66 12.09
CA VAL A 19 3.88 -0.64 10.87
C VAL A 19 4.12 -1.92 10.06
N GLY A 20 3.02 -2.53 9.61
CA GLY A 20 3.03 -3.60 8.61
C GLY A 20 2.84 -3.02 7.21
N LEU A 21 3.74 -3.33 6.32
CA LEU A 21 3.80 -2.80 4.95
C LEU A 21 3.45 -3.94 3.97
N TYR A 22 2.29 -3.84 3.33
CA TYR A 22 1.90 -4.81 2.31
C TYR A 22 2.44 -4.40 0.94
N VAL A 23 3.19 -5.29 0.31
CA VAL A 23 3.77 -5.09 -1.02
C VAL A 23 3.18 -6.12 -1.98
N PRO A 24 2.39 -5.73 -2.97
CA PRO A 24 1.86 -6.65 -3.98
C PRO A 24 2.99 -7.32 -4.77
N GLY A 25 2.76 -8.55 -5.22
CA GLY A 25 3.78 -9.31 -5.96
C GLY A 25 3.23 -10.49 -6.75
N GLY A 26 1.90 -10.53 -7.01
CA GLY A 26 1.28 -11.66 -7.71
C GLY A 26 1.41 -11.61 -9.23
N LEU A 27 0.85 -10.59 -9.86
CA LEU A 27 0.84 -10.43 -11.33
C LEU A 27 2.02 -9.60 -11.84
N ALA A 28 2.50 -8.66 -11.05
CA ALA A 28 3.64 -7.83 -11.38
C ALA A 28 4.48 -7.55 -10.13
N VAL A 29 5.74 -7.20 -10.33
CA VAL A 29 6.70 -6.92 -9.25
C VAL A 29 6.88 -5.42 -9.12
N TYR A 30 6.53 -4.89 -7.95
CA TYR A 30 6.57 -3.45 -7.69
C TYR A 30 7.57 -3.10 -6.57
N PRO A 31 8.89 -3.05 -6.85
CA PRO A 31 9.87 -2.59 -5.87
C PRO A 31 9.62 -1.14 -5.43
N SER A 32 9.00 -0.33 -6.29
CA SER A 32 8.54 1.01 -5.95
C SER A 32 7.58 1.02 -4.76
N SER A 33 6.73 0.00 -4.61
CA SER A 33 5.83 -0.11 -3.46
C SER A 33 6.58 -0.30 -2.14
N VAL A 34 7.76 -0.94 -2.16
CA VAL A 34 8.63 -1.01 -0.98
C VAL A 34 9.11 0.40 -0.63
N VAL A 35 9.66 1.13 -1.60
CA VAL A 35 10.16 2.49 -1.39
C VAL A 35 9.05 3.43 -0.89
N MET A 36 7.89 3.39 -1.56
CA MET A 36 6.75 4.26 -1.25
C MET A 36 6.13 3.99 0.14
N ASN A 37 6.31 2.81 0.69
CA ASN A 37 5.83 2.48 2.04
C ASN A 37 6.92 2.68 3.11
N VAL A 38 8.14 2.19 2.86
CA VAL A 38 9.22 2.19 3.83
C VAL A 38 9.75 3.60 4.10
N VAL A 39 10.04 4.37 3.05
CA VAL A 39 10.65 5.69 3.22
C VAL A 39 9.77 6.65 4.02
N PRO A 40 8.47 6.81 3.73
CA PRO A 40 7.61 7.65 4.57
C PRO A 40 7.50 7.17 6.01
N ALA A 41 7.49 5.86 6.26
CA ALA A 41 7.45 5.33 7.62
C ALA A 41 8.74 5.64 8.39
N GLN A 42 9.90 5.48 7.76
CA GLN A 42 11.20 5.84 8.34
C GLN A 42 11.30 7.34 8.63
N GLU A 43 10.92 8.18 7.67
CA GLU A 43 10.91 9.64 7.82
C GLU A 43 9.93 10.12 8.91
N ALA A 44 8.81 9.40 9.08
CA ALA A 44 7.88 9.65 10.18
C ALA A 44 8.43 9.23 11.55
N GLY A 45 9.57 8.53 11.61
CA GLY A 45 10.20 8.09 12.84
C GLY A 45 9.63 6.78 13.39
N VAL A 46 9.02 5.94 12.56
CA VAL A 46 8.55 4.60 12.95
C VAL A 46 9.76 3.70 13.19
N HIS A 47 9.83 3.08 14.37
CA HIS A 47 10.99 2.30 14.76
C HIS A 47 10.97 0.85 14.28
N SER A 48 9.79 0.26 14.10
CA SER A 48 9.63 -1.14 13.72
C SER A 48 8.80 -1.27 12.44
N LEU A 49 9.37 -1.92 11.44
CA LEU A 49 8.76 -2.14 10.13
C LEU A 49 8.79 -3.62 9.79
N ALA A 50 7.64 -4.18 9.42
CA ALA A 50 7.51 -5.51 8.87
C ALA A 50 6.90 -5.45 7.47
N ILE A 51 7.46 -6.20 6.52
CA ILE A 51 6.95 -6.26 5.15
C ILE A 51 6.32 -7.63 4.92
N ALA A 52 5.16 -7.65 4.25
CA ALA A 52 4.58 -8.84 3.68
C ALA A 52 4.48 -8.72 2.17
N SER A 53 4.96 -9.72 1.46
CA SER A 53 4.82 -9.84 0.01
C SER A 53 4.52 -11.29 -0.37
N PRO A 54 3.65 -11.54 -1.38
CA PRO A 54 3.25 -12.88 -1.75
C PRO A 54 4.43 -13.78 -2.13
N PRO A 55 4.39 -15.07 -1.70
CA PRO A 55 5.37 -16.06 -2.12
C PRO A 55 5.29 -16.31 -3.62
N GLN A 56 6.43 -16.52 -4.26
CA GLN A 56 6.57 -16.79 -5.69
C GLN A 56 7.03 -18.24 -5.91
N ARG A 57 6.34 -18.97 -6.79
CA ARG A 57 6.69 -20.36 -7.09
C ARG A 57 8.06 -20.48 -7.75
N GLU A 58 8.40 -19.52 -8.62
CA GLU A 58 9.67 -19.44 -9.33
C GLU A 58 10.87 -19.13 -8.42
N HIS A 59 10.60 -18.76 -7.17
CA HIS A 59 11.58 -18.39 -6.17
C HIS A 59 11.44 -19.21 -4.89
N ASP A 60 11.11 -20.48 -5.01
CA ASP A 60 11.01 -21.46 -3.90
C ASP A 60 10.11 -20.99 -2.74
N GLY A 61 9.07 -20.23 -3.05
CA GLY A 61 8.14 -19.68 -2.04
C GLY A 61 8.61 -18.40 -1.38
N TRP A 62 9.74 -17.83 -1.77
CA TRP A 62 10.17 -16.51 -1.31
C TRP A 62 9.47 -15.39 -2.07
N PRO A 63 9.37 -14.19 -1.50
CA PRO A 63 9.03 -12.99 -2.26
C PRO A 63 10.03 -12.77 -3.41
N HIS A 64 9.60 -12.07 -4.44
CA HIS A 64 10.44 -11.82 -5.61
C HIS A 64 11.79 -11.18 -5.21
N PRO A 65 12.94 -11.62 -5.76
CA PRO A 65 14.28 -11.13 -5.38
C PRO A 65 14.44 -9.62 -5.45
N THR A 66 13.76 -8.96 -6.40
CA THR A 66 13.78 -7.49 -6.51
C THR A 66 13.10 -6.80 -5.31
N ILE A 67 12.06 -7.42 -4.75
CA ILE A 67 11.41 -6.92 -3.52
C ILE A 67 12.37 -7.06 -2.34
N LEU A 68 12.99 -8.24 -2.19
CA LEU A 68 13.96 -8.50 -1.13
C LEU A 68 15.17 -7.56 -1.23
N ALA A 69 15.66 -7.29 -2.44
CA ALA A 69 16.74 -6.35 -2.69
C ALA A 69 16.35 -4.91 -2.28
N ALA A 70 15.14 -4.47 -2.61
CA ALA A 70 14.64 -3.16 -2.20
C ALA A 70 14.52 -3.05 -0.66
N CYS A 71 14.03 -4.11 0.01
CA CYS A 71 13.97 -4.18 1.47
C CYS A 71 15.38 -4.06 2.08
N ALA A 72 16.33 -4.83 1.56
CA ALA A 72 17.73 -4.82 2.03
C ALA A 72 18.39 -3.43 1.86
N LEU A 73 18.17 -2.78 0.71
CA LEU A 73 18.70 -1.42 0.46
C LEU A 73 18.14 -0.38 1.43
N LEU A 74 16.90 -0.57 1.89
CA LEU A 74 16.24 0.33 2.84
C LEU A 74 16.43 -0.11 4.30
N GLY A 75 17.23 -1.16 4.55
CA GLY A 75 17.53 -1.63 5.89
C GLY A 75 16.38 -2.36 6.59
N VAL A 76 15.39 -2.86 5.85
CA VAL A 76 14.29 -3.65 6.40
C VAL A 76 14.64 -5.12 6.30
N SER A 77 14.80 -5.78 7.43
CA SER A 77 15.16 -7.21 7.53
C SER A 77 13.98 -8.13 7.83
N GLU A 78 12.89 -7.58 8.35
CA GLU A 78 11.70 -8.36 8.69
C GLU A 78 10.75 -8.42 7.49
N VAL A 79 10.79 -9.53 6.75
CA VAL A 79 10.04 -9.75 5.53
C VAL A 79 9.38 -11.12 5.54
N TYR A 80 8.06 -11.14 5.38
CA TYR A 80 7.24 -12.35 5.41
C TYR A 80 6.74 -12.71 4.02
N ALA A 81 6.87 -13.99 3.66
CA ALA A 81 6.36 -14.57 2.42
C ALA A 81 4.87 -14.87 2.52
N MET A 82 4.04 -13.85 2.64
CA MET A 82 2.58 -14.01 2.74
C MET A 82 1.86 -12.92 1.97
N GLY A 83 0.68 -13.25 1.45
CA GLY A 83 -0.11 -12.34 0.61
C GLY A 83 -1.59 -12.34 0.96
N GLY A 84 -2.34 -11.45 0.31
CA GLY A 84 -3.79 -11.39 0.43
C GLY A 84 -4.28 -10.95 1.82
N ALA A 85 -5.50 -11.36 2.14
CA ALA A 85 -6.14 -11.05 3.43
C ALA A 85 -5.37 -11.61 4.63
N GLN A 86 -4.67 -12.73 4.44
CA GLN A 86 -3.89 -13.39 5.48
C GLN A 86 -2.74 -12.52 5.99
N ALA A 87 -2.07 -11.79 5.10
CA ALA A 87 -1.02 -10.87 5.49
C ALA A 87 -1.54 -9.73 6.37
N VAL A 88 -2.71 -9.16 6.02
CA VAL A 88 -3.33 -8.09 6.83
C VAL A 88 -3.77 -8.62 8.19
N ALA A 89 -4.37 -9.82 8.24
CA ALA A 89 -4.76 -10.46 9.49
C ALA A 89 -3.56 -10.84 10.34
N GLY A 90 -2.50 -11.37 9.74
CA GLY A 90 -1.24 -11.67 10.42
C GLY A 90 -0.62 -10.45 11.07
N PHE A 91 -0.59 -9.33 10.38
CA PHE A 91 -0.11 -8.07 10.94
C PHE A 91 -1.03 -7.53 12.05
N ALA A 92 -2.35 -7.72 11.93
CA ALA A 92 -3.29 -7.22 12.93
C ALA A 92 -3.21 -7.96 14.27
N TYR A 93 -3.03 -9.26 14.23
CA TYR A 93 -3.08 -10.11 15.41
C TYR A 93 -1.72 -10.68 15.84
N GLY A 94 -0.72 -10.54 14.99
CA GLY A 94 0.54 -11.27 15.15
C GLY A 94 0.38 -12.75 14.83
N PHE A 95 1.50 -13.45 14.72
CA PHE A 95 1.53 -14.90 14.54
C PHE A 95 2.87 -15.47 15.00
N VAL A 96 2.88 -16.77 15.20
CA VAL A 96 4.09 -17.56 15.46
C VAL A 96 4.17 -18.62 14.37
N ASP A 97 5.32 -18.74 13.72
CA ASP A 97 5.62 -19.76 12.72
C ASP A 97 6.99 -20.35 13.04
N ASP A 98 7.00 -21.59 13.56
CA ASP A 98 8.15 -22.23 14.16
C ASP A 98 8.84 -21.33 15.21
N ASP A 99 10.06 -20.85 14.93
CA ASP A 99 10.83 -19.97 15.81
C ASP A 99 10.65 -18.49 15.49
N ASP A 100 9.93 -18.15 14.40
CA ASP A 100 9.68 -16.78 13.97
C ASP A 100 8.41 -16.22 14.62
N ILE A 101 8.54 -15.03 15.19
CA ILE A 101 7.43 -14.31 15.83
C ILE A 101 7.20 -13.00 15.09
N CYS A 102 5.99 -12.80 14.60
CA CYS A 102 5.53 -11.50 14.10
C CYS A 102 4.63 -10.85 15.15
N ASP A 103 5.11 -9.80 15.79
CA ASP A 103 4.29 -9.01 16.70
C ASP A 103 3.21 -8.22 15.95
N PRO A 104 2.03 -8.01 16.57
CA PRO A 104 0.99 -7.16 16.01
C PRO A 104 1.51 -5.76 15.67
N VAL A 105 0.96 -5.16 14.62
CA VAL A 105 1.29 -3.80 14.21
C VAL A 105 0.19 -2.80 14.62
N ALA A 106 0.56 -1.54 14.76
CA ALA A 106 -0.40 -0.47 15.03
C ALA A 106 -1.11 0.02 13.74
N LEU A 107 -0.46 -0.11 12.59
CA LEU A 107 -0.94 0.38 11.31
C LEU A 107 -0.52 -0.59 10.19
N VAL A 108 -1.43 -0.86 9.25
CA VAL A 108 -1.11 -1.55 7.98
C VAL A 108 -1.26 -0.58 6.82
N THR A 109 -0.23 -0.48 5.98
CA THR A 109 -0.22 0.33 4.75
C THR A 109 0.08 -0.53 3.52
N GLY A 110 -0.13 0.04 2.36
CA GLY A 110 0.17 -0.57 1.07
C GLY A 110 -1.07 -0.95 0.26
N PRO A 111 -0.96 -0.87 -1.07
CA PRO A 111 -2.05 -1.25 -1.98
C PRO A 111 -2.20 -2.76 -2.04
N GLY A 112 -3.37 -3.23 -2.46
CA GLY A 112 -3.60 -4.66 -2.66
C GLY A 112 -4.85 -4.94 -3.47
N ASN A 113 -5.10 -6.21 -3.71
CA ASN A 113 -6.31 -6.66 -4.40
C ASN A 113 -7.56 -6.49 -3.52
N ILE A 114 -8.73 -6.87 -4.06
CA ILE A 114 -10.03 -6.78 -3.37
C ILE A 114 -10.05 -7.49 -2.00
N TYR A 115 -9.29 -8.58 -1.83
CA TYR A 115 -9.22 -9.31 -0.56
C TYR A 115 -8.41 -8.56 0.49
N VAL A 116 -7.33 -7.90 0.06
CA VAL A 116 -6.54 -7.01 0.94
C VAL A 116 -7.38 -5.82 1.38
N ALA A 117 -8.08 -5.18 0.45
CA ALA A 117 -8.99 -4.06 0.76
C ALA A 117 -10.10 -4.49 1.72
N ALA A 118 -10.73 -5.66 1.48
CA ALA A 118 -11.76 -6.21 2.36
C ALA A 118 -11.22 -6.51 3.76
N ALA A 119 -10.02 -7.09 3.87
CA ALA A 119 -9.38 -7.36 5.15
C ALA A 119 -9.07 -6.07 5.91
N LYS A 120 -8.52 -5.05 5.26
CA LYS A 120 -8.30 -3.72 5.85
C LYS A 120 -9.61 -3.14 6.40
N ARG A 121 -10.69 -3.21 5.62
CA ARG A 121 -12.01 -2.72 6.05
C ARG A 121 -12.52 -3.45 7.29
N LEU A 122 -12.42 -4.78 7.32
CA LEU A 122 -12.89 -5.60 8.44
C LEU A 122 -12.07 -5.38 9.71
N LEU A 123 -10.78 -5.09 9.57
CA LEU A 123 -9.86 -4.91 10.69
C LEU A 123 -9.68 -3.44 11.11
N LYS A 124 -10.32 -2.52 10.39
CA LYS A 124 -10.37 -1.10 10.77
C LYS A 124 -11.00 -0.94 12.15
N GLY A 125 -10.23 -0.42 13.10
CA GLY A 125 -10.61 -0.32 14.51
C GLY A 125 -9.92 -1.35 15.41
N VAL A 126 -9.39 -2.45 14.86
CA VAL A 126 -8.39 -3.31 15.51
C VAL A 126 -7.01 -2.71 15.32
N ILE A 127 -6.71 -2.34 14.06
CA ILE A 127 -5.49 -1.65 13.64
C ILE A 127 -5.83 -0.40 12.83
N GLY A 128 -4.89 0.52 12.71
CA GLY A 128 -4.95 1.59 11.73
C GLY A 128 -4.73 1.07 10.31
N ILE A 129 -5.33 1.74 9.33
CA ILE A 129 -5.08 1.49 7.92
C ILE A 129 -4.80 2.81 7.20
N ASP A 130 -4.02 2.76 6.11
CA ASP A 130 -3.80 3.92 5.24
C ASP A 130 -5.08 4.30 4.48
N ALA A 131 -5.60 3.34 3.69
CA ALA A 131 -6.83 3.50 2.91
C ALA A 131 -7.43 2.12 2.58
N GLU A 132 -8.71 2.13 2.22
CA GLU A 132 -9.39 0.96 1.64
C GLU A 132 -9.15 0.94 0.11
N ALA A 133 -7.87 0.94 -0.30
CA ALA A 133 -7.49 0.95 -1.71
C ALA A 133 -7.65 -0.44 -2.33
N GLY A 134 -8.55 -0.54 -3.27
CA GLY A 134 -8.78 -1.69 -4.14
C GLY A 134 -8.69 -1.27 -5.62
N PRO A 135 -9.32 -2.01 -6.55
CA PRO A 135 -9.44 -1.57 -7.93
C PRO A 135 -10.06 -0.17 -7.99
N THR A 136 -9.47 0.68 -8.80
CA THR A 136 -9.86 2.09 -8.93
C THR A 136 -10.39 2.36 -10.33
N GLU A 137 -11.11 3.45 -10.46
CA GLU A 137 -11.68 3.93 -11.70
C GLU A 137 -11.17 5.33 -11.99
N ILE A 138 -11.05 5.69 -13.26
CA ILE A 138 -10.77 7.05 -13.70
C ILE A 138 -11.91 7.58 -14.55
N ALA A 139 -12.28 8.83 -14.33
CA ALA A 139 -13.12 9.58 -15.22
C ALA A 139 -12.38 10.83 -15.69
N ILE A 140 -12.20 10.97 -17.00
CA ILE A 140 -11.57 12.13 -17.60
C ILE A 140 -12.65 13.00 -18.25
N LEU A 141 -12.72 14.24 -17.83
CA LEU A 141 -13.55 15.25 -18.49
C LEU A 141 -12.63 16.11 -19.36
N ALA A 142 -12.81 16.04 -20.67
CA ALA A 142 -11.97 16.73 -21.64
C ALA A 142 -12.81 17.37 -22.73
N ASP A 143 -12.45 18.56 -23.14
CA ASP A 143 -13.00 19.28 -24.29
C ASP A 143 -12.01 19.29 -25.46
N ALA A 144 -12.34 20.00 -26.56
CA ALA A 144 -11.50 20.10 -27.75
C ALA A 144 -10.13 20.77 -27.51
N THR A 145 -9.86 21.33 -26.34
CA THR A 145 -8.56 21.93 -25.99
C THR A 145 -7.60 20.90 -25.36
N ALA A 146 -8.11 19.75 -24.94
CA ALA A 146 -7.28 18.68 -24.39
C ALA A 146 -6.41 18.02 -25.46
N HIS A 147 -5.25 17.51 -25.04
CA HIS A 147 -4.34 16.78 -25.94
C HIS A 147 -4.78 15.31 -26.02
N PRO A 148 -5.27 14.80 -27.17
CA PRO A 148 -5.87 13.46 -27.26
C PRO A 148 -4.91 12.34 -26.84
N GLU A 149 -3.62 12.45 -27.17
CA GLU A 149 -2.62 11.43 -26.81
C GLU A 149 -2.43 11.34 -25.29
N HIS A 150 -2.46 12.45 -24.55
CA HIS A 150 -2.36 12.45 -23.10
C HIS A 150 -3.60 11.81 -22.46
N VAL A 151 -4.79 12.19 -22.97
CA VAL A 151 -6.05 11.60 -22.50
C VAL A 151 -6.07 10.09 -22.71
N ALA A 152 -5.64 9.64 -23.91
CA ALA A 152 -5.56 8.22 -24.23
C ALA A 152 -4.56 7.48 -23.32
N ALA A 153 -3.39 8.08 -23.08
CA ALA A 153 -2.38 7.50 -22.19
C ALA A 153 -2.90 7.30 -20.75
N ASP A 154 -3.60 8.30 -20.22
CA ASP A 154 -4.18 8.22 -18.87
C ASP A 154 -5.28 7.14 -18.78
N LEU A 155 -6.16 7.05 -19.79
CA LEU A 155 -7.19 6.01 -19.84
C LEU A 155 -6.59 4.61 -19.93
N ILE A 156 -5.57 4.41 -20.76
CA ILE A 156 -4.87 3.13 -20.92
C ILE A 156 -4.15 2.77 -19.63
N SER A 157 -3.45 3.72 -19.00
CA SER A 157 -2.75 3.50 -17.74
C SER A 157 -3.69 2.96 -16.66
N GLN A 158 -4.89 3.51 -16.56
CA GLN A 158 -5.88 3.02 -15.60
C GLN A 158 -6.46 1.66 -16.00
N ALA A 159 -6.71 1.44 -17.29
CA ALA A 159 -7.26 0.17 -17.79
C ALA A 159 -6.29 -1.00 -17.59
N GLU A 160 -4.98 -0.77 -17.65
CA GLU A 160 -3.94 -1.78 -17.40
C GLU A 160 -3.78 -2.15 -15.92
N HIS A 161 -4.29 -1.32 -15.00
CA HIS A 161 -4.03 -1.46 -13.58
C HIS A 161 -4.66 -2.72 -12.98
N ASP A 162 -5.89 -3.07 -13.36
CA ASP A 162 -6.63 -4.23 -12.85
C ASP A 162 -7.74 -4.63 -13.83
N PRO A 163 -8.07 -5.93 -13.97
CA PRO A 163 -9.19 -6.38 -14.80
C PRO A 163 -10.56 -5.81 -14.40
N LEU A 164 -10.69 -5.31 -13.18
CA LEU A 164 -11.90 -4.65 -12.66
C LEU A 164 -11.80 -3.12 -12.70
N ALA A 165 -10.69 -2.56 -13.18
CA ALA A 165 -10.54 -1.12 -13.34
C ALA A 165 -11.42 -0.61 -14.48
N ALA A 166 -12.03 0.56 -14.30
CA ALA A 166 -12.80 1.22 -15.33
C ALA A 166 -12.16 2.56 -15.73
N SER A 167 -12.21 2.86 -17.03
CA SER A 167 -11.74 4.12 -17.58
C SER A 167 -12.85 4.76 -18.40
N VAL A 168 -13.26 5.97 -18.04
CA VAL A 168 -14.38 6.69 -18.66
C VAL A 168 -13.90 8.01 -19.20
N LEU A 169 -14.21 8.29 -20.44
CA LEU A 169 -14.04 9.61 -21.05
C LEU A 169 -15.38 10.30 -21.22
N VAL A 170 -15.49 11.52 -20.76
CA VAL A 170 -16.61 12.42 -21.02
C VAL A 170 -16.08 13.59 -21.82
N THR A 171 -16.55 13.75 -23.04
CA THR A 171 -16.11 14.82 -23.94
C THR A 171 -17.26 15.33 -24.80
N ASP A 172 -17.18 16.58 -25.19
CA ASP A 172 -18.04 17.22 -26.18
C ASP A 172 -17.39 17.29 -27.58
N SER A 173 -16.20 16.71 -27.72
CA SER A 173 -15.42 16.66 -28.97
C SER A 173 -15.50 15.26 -29.60
N GLU A 174 -15.71 15.20 -30.91
CA GLU A 174 -15.75 13.97 -31.71
C GLU A 174 -14.36 13.58 -32.30
N VAL A 175 -13.30 14.31 -31.98
CA VAL A 175 -11.97 14.12 -32.56
C VAL A 175 -11.00 13.58 -31.54
#